data_552014e7bdb5723c658750b4be66feec
#
_entry.id   552014e7bdb5723c658750b4be66feec
#
_cell.length_a   1.000
_cell.length_b   1.000
_cell.length_c   1.000
_cell.angle_alpha   90.00
_cell.angle_beta   90.00
_cell.angle_gamma   90.00
#
_symmetry.space_group_name_H-M   'P 1'
#
loop_
_entity.id
_entity.type
_entity.pdbx_description
1 polymer ?
#
loop_
_entity_poly.entity_id
_entity_poly.type
_entity_poly.pdbx_seq_one_letter_code
_entity_poly.pdbx_strand_id
1 'polypeptide(L)'
;MSRFRFRIWDKENLEMYDEAIVGNFPKTVPMVLVGGDWLHIEPKVCEVMQCTGIKDIDKQLIYEGDICAVTYCDINGSPYNNVLIREVKWKGSGYIVCENFAGTELSSSLTTKDIFSVKVIGNIYEGVKDGLS
;
A
#
# COMPACT_ATOMS: atom_id res chain seq x y z
N MET A 1 15.05 -4.90 6.09
CA MET A 1 14.73 -4.68 4.69
C MET A 1 13.23 -4.67 4.48
N SER A 2 12.69 -3.46 4.42
CA SER A 2 11.24 -3.28 4.36
C SER A 2 10.62 -3.82 3.08
N ARG A 3 11.37 -3.84 1.97
CA ARG A 3 10.89 -4.30 0.66
C ARG A 3 10.47 -5.76 0.63
N PHE A 4 10.98 -6.58 1.55
CA PHE A 4 10.65 -8.00 1.60
C PHE A 4 9.58 -8.30 2.63
N ARG A 5 8.94 -7.27 3.14
CA ARG A 5 7.85 -7.38 4.08
C ARG A 5 6.54 -7.45 3.31
N PHE A 6 5.65 -8.33 3.76
CA PHE A 6 4.36 -8.53 3.15
C PHE A 6 3.25 -8.27 4.15
N ARG A 7 2.10 -7.96 3.61
CA ARG A 7 0.84 -7.83 4.34
C ARG A 7 -0.17 -8.69 3.60
N ILE A 8 -1.05 -9.38 4.33
CA ILE A 8 -2.02 -10.29 3.74
C ILE A 8 -3.41 -9.89 4.19
N TRP A 9 -4.32 -9.76 3.21
CA TRP A 9 -5.73 -9.58 3.45
C TRP A 9 -6.44 -10.92 3.35
N ASP A 10 -7.12 -11.34 4.43
CA ASP A 10 -7.90 -12.57 4.48
C ASP A 10 -9.33 -12.23 4.05
N LYS A 11 -9.74 -12.73 2.89
CA LYS A 11 -11.05 -12.44 2.30
C LYS A 11 -12.20 -13.14 3.01
N GLU A 12 -11.94 -14.24 3.68
CA GLU A 12 -12.97 -14.97 4.43
C GLU A 12 -13.30 -14.30 5.76
N ASN A 13 -12.26 -13.94 6.50
CA ASN A 13 -12.43 -13.37 7.84
C ASN A 13 -12.40 -11.84 7.84
N LEU A 14 -12.14 -11.21 6.69
CA LEU A 14 -12.04 -9.76 6.53
C LEU A 14 -11.04 -9.16 7.51
N GLU A 15 -9.87 -9.76 7.58
CA GLU A 15 -8.79 -9.33 8.47
C GLU A 15 -7.51 -9.03 7.71
N MET A 16 -6.79 -8.00 8.16
CA MET A 16 -5.49 -7.65 7.63
C MET A 16 -4.41 -8.17 8.59
N TYR A 17 -3.46 -8.93 8.05
CA TYR A 17 -2.31 -9.41 8.80
C TYR A 17 -1.07 -8.65 8.34
N ASP A 18 -0.49 -7.87 9.24
CA ASP A 18 0.67 -7.04 8.93
C ASP A 18 2.00 -7.80 9.02
N GLU A 19 2.01 -8.92 9.71
CA GLU A 19 3.19 -9.76 9.80
C GLU A 19 2.97 -11.02 8.98
N ALA A 20 3.51 -11.00 7.77
CA ALA A 20 3.29 -12.06 6.81
C ALA A 20 4.57 -12.36 6.04
N ILE A 21 4.72 -13.62 5.65
CA ILE A 21 5.77 -14.05 4.74
C ILE A 21 5.15 -14.87 3.62
N VAL A 22 5.89 -14.99 2.54
CA VAL A 22 5.47 -15.81 1.40
C VAL A 22 6.58 -16.83 1.16
N GLY A 23 6.28 -18.08 1.47
CA GLY A 23 7.18 -19.18 1.21
C GLY A 23 7.10 -19.62 -0.25
N ASN A 24 8.21 -20.12 -0.77
CA ASN A 24 8.32 -20.44 -2.19
C ASN A 24 8.55 -21.92 -2.49
N PHE A 25 8.45 -22.77 -1.51
CA PHE A 25 8.79 -24.17 -1.73
C PHE A 25 7.77 -25.09 -1.08
N PRO A 26 7.25 -26.07 -1.84
CA PRO A 26 7.40 -26.32 -3.27
C PRO A 26 6.56 -25.38 -4.15
N LYS A 27 5.70 -24.58 -3.55
CA LYS A 27 4.90 -23.55 -4.23
C LYS A 27 4.70 -22.38 -3.28
N THR A 28 4.26 -21.27 -3.81
CA THR A 28 4.02 -20.07 -3.03
C THR A 28 2.97 -20.33 -1.95
N VAL A 29 3.33 -20.14 -0.70
CA VAL A 29 2.46 -20.37 0.45
C VAL A 29 2.46 -19.13 1.35
N PRO A 30 1.35 -18.39 1.38
CA PRO A 30 1.22 -17.26 2.29
C PRO A 30 1.11 -17.74 3.73
N MET A 31 1.85 -17.10 4.63
CA MET A 31 1.81 -17.41 6.06
C MET A 31 1.73 -16.13 6.88
N VAL A 32 0.98 -16.17 7.96
CA VAL A 32 0.83 -15.04 8.88
C VAL A 32 1.22 -15.44 10.27
N LEU A 33 1.70 -14.47 11.05
CA LEU A 33 2.08 -14.70 12.45
C LEU A 33 0.90 -14.34 13.34
N VAL A 34 0.40 -15.33 14.07
CA VAL A 34 -0.73 -15.16 15.00
C VAL A 34 -0.38 -15.83 16.31
N GLY A 35 -0.34 -15.04 17.39
CA GLY A 35 -0.08 -15.58 18.72
C GLY A 35 1.27 -16.29 18.87
N GLY A 36 2.26 -15.89 18.08
CA GLY A 36 3.58 -16.51 18.08
C GLY A 36 3.75 -17.69 17.14
N ASP A 37 2.69 -18.11 16.46
CA ASP A 37 2.73 -19.22 15.52
C ASP A 37 2.51 -18.76 14.09
N TRP A 38 3.23 -19.38 13.15
CA TRP A 38 3.04 -19.14 11.73
C TRP A 38 1.93 -20.04 11.21
N LEU A 39 0.89 -19.41 10.67
CA LEU A 39 -0.27 -20.12 10.11
C LEU A 39 -0.32 -19.93 8.60
N HIS A 40 -0.64 -21.01 7.89
CA HIS A 40 -0.86 -20.95 6.44
C HIS A 40 -2.23 -20.37 6.14
N ILE A 41 -2.29 -19.55 5.08
CA ILE A 41 -3.56 -19.06 4.56
C ILE A 41 -3.70 -19.60 3.13
N GLU A 42 -4.88 -20.12 2.82
CA GLU A 42 -5.16 -20.63 1.48
C GLU A 42 -5.02 -19.50 0.46
N PRO A 43 -4.18 -19.64 -0.58
CA PRO A 43 -3.99 -18.55 -1.56
C PRO A 43 -5.26 -18.05 -2.22
N LYS A 44 -6.26 -18.91 -2.37
CA LYS A 44 -7.53 -18.54 -3.01
C LYS A 44 -8.35 -17.54 -2.21
N VAL A 45 -8.15 -17.47 -0.90
CA VAL A 45 -8.95 -16.64 -0.01
C VAL A 45 -8.17 -15.45 0.54
N CYS A 46 -7.01 -15.17 0.01
CA CYS A 46 -6.22 -14.04 0.47
C CYS A 46 -5.60 -13.25 -0.67
N GLU A 47 -5.27 -12.00 -0.36
CA GLU A 47 -4.50 -11.13 -1.26
C GLU A 47 -3.20 -10.76 -0.56
N VAL A 48 -2.09 -10.95 -1.24
CA VAL A 48 -0.76 -10.63 -0.73
C VAL A 48 -0.35 -9.27 -1.26
N MET A 49 0.08 -8.40 -0.36
CA MET A 49 0.54 -7.05 -0.72
C MET A 49 1.97 -6.88 -0.28
N GLN A 50 2.80 -6.41 -1.19
CA GLN A 50 4.21 -6.18 -0.93
C GLN A 50 4.42 -4.77 -0.36
N CYS A 51 5.34 -4.66 0.60
CA CYS A 51 5.77 -3.37 1.11
C CYS A 51 6.60 -2.66 0.05
N THR A 52 6.36 -1.36 -0.13
CA THR A 52 7.13 -0.56 -1.08
C THR A 52 8.54 -0.24 -0.61
N GLY A 53 8.79 -0.36 0.70
CA GLY A 53 10.03 0.09 1.32
C GLY A 53 10.05 1.59 1.59
N ILE A 54 8.99 2.28 1.26
CA ILE A 54 8.87 3.74 1.42
C ILE A 54 7.95 4.03 2.60
N LYS A 55 8.30 5.03 3.40
CA LYS A 55 7.49 5.47 4.54
C LYS A 55 6.74 6.74 4.20
N ASP A 56 5.54 6.88 4.76
CA ASP A 56 4.75 8.08 4.61
C ASP A 56 5.22 9.19 5.56
N ILE A 57 4.48 10.29 5.60
CA ILE A 57 4.83 11.45 6.43
C ILE A 57 4.84 11.12 7.94
N ASP A 58 4.06 10.11 8.34
CA ASP A 58 4.00 9.64 9.74
C ASP A 58 4.95 8.48 10.01
N LYS A 59 5.85 8.19 9.06
CA LYS A 59 6.82 7.10 9.11
C LYS A 59 6.19 5.72 9.09
N GLN A 60 4.95 5.62 8.62
CA GLN A 60 4.27 4.35 8.39
C GLN A 60 4.69 3.78 7.05
N LEU A 61 4.99 2.49 7.00
CA LEU A 61 5.34 1.83 5.75
C LEU A 61 4.16 1.83 4.80
N ILE A 62 4.45 2.08 3.52
CA ILE A 62 3.45 2.09 2.46
C ILE A 62 3.46 0.74 1.77
N TYR A 63 2.29 0.15 1.61
CA TYR A 63 2.11 -1.14 0.95
C TYR A 63 1.33 -0.97 -0.35
N GLU A 64 1.55 -1.88 -1.26
CA GLU A 64 0.69 -2.04 -2.41
C GLU A 64 -0.76 -2.17 -1.94
N GLY A 65 -1.68 -1.47 -2.59
CA GLY A 65 -3.09 -1.46 -2.19
C GLY A 65 -3.46 -0.39 -1.17
N ASP A 66 -2.48 0.36 -0.65
CA ASP A 66 -2.78 1.47 0.24
C ASP A 66 -3.45 2.61 -0.51
N ILE A 67 -4.35 3.30 0.19
CA ILE A 67 -4.95 4.54 -0.29
C ILE A 67 -4.27 5.67 0.45
N CYS A 68 -3.76 6.64 -0.29
CA CYS A 68 -2.95 7.72 0.26
C CYS A 68 -3.52 9.08 -0.09
N ALA A 69 -3.39 10.00 0.86
CA ALA A 69 -3.59 11.43 0.60
C ALA A 69 -2.25 12.00 0.15
N VAL A 70 -2.19 12.46 -1.10
CA VAL A 70 -0.96 12.92 -1.72
C VAL A 70 -1.04 14.43 -1.94
N THR A 71 -0.04 15.14 -1.45
CA THR A 71 0.12 16.57 -1.70
C THR A 71 1.28 16.75 -2.67
N TYR A 72 1.01 17.39 -3.78
CA TYR A 72 2.05 17.70 -4.78
C TYR A 72 2.64 19.08 -4.51
N CYS A 73 3.77 19.36 -5.11
CA CYS A 73 4.43 20.64 -4.99
C CYS A 73 4.78 21.21 -6.36
N ASP A 74 5.03 22.51 -6.39
CA ASP A 74 5.43 23.20 -7.61
C ASP A 74 6.94 23.05 -7.84
N ILE A 75 7.44 23.70 -8.89
CA ILE A 75 8.85 23.60 -9.27
C ILE A 75 9.79 24.13 -8.17
N ASN A 76 9.31 24.98 -7.28
CA ASN A 76 10.08 25.54 -6.17
C ASN A 76 9.97 24.71 -4.90
N GLY A 77 9.21 23.61 -4.95
CA GLY A 77 9.01 22.77 -3.79
C GLY A 77 7.91 23.22 -2.84
N SER A 78 7.15 24.24 -3.21
CA SER A 78 6.05 24.73 -2.39
C SER A 78 4.81 23.84 -2.61
N PRO A 79 4.15 23.40 -1.52
CA PRO A 79 3.00 22.50 -1.67
C PRO A 79 1.80 23.22 -2.29
N TYR A 80 1.09 22.50 -3.16
CA TYR A 80 -0.20 22.95 -3.64
C TYR A 80 -1.26 22.79 -2.54
N ASN A 81 -2.34 23.55 -2.66
CA ASN A 81 -3.41 23.49 -1.65
C ASN A 81 -4.30 22.27 -1.76
N ASN A 82 -4.21 21.55 -2.86
CA ASN A 82 -5.06 20.39 -3.12
C ASN A 82 -4.40 19.10 -2.67
N VAL A 83 -5.17 18.29 -1.92
CA VAL A 83 -4.78 16.95 -1.55
C VAL A 83 -5.54 15.99 -2.45
N LEU A 84 -4.82 15.09 -3.10
CA LEU A 84 -5.41 14.12 -4.01
C LEU A 84 -5.37 12.73 -3.39
N ILE A 85 -6.43 11.96 -3.62
CA ILE A 85 -6.54 10.60 -3.09
C ILE A 85 -6.06 9.63 -4.17
N ARG A 86 -5.06 8.82 -3.83
CA ARG A 86 -4.40 7.92 -4.76
C ARG A 86 -4.28 6.51 -4.20
N GLU A 87 -4.35 5.53 -5.07
CA GLU A 87 -4.07 4.14 -4.72
C GLU A 87 -2.64 3.78 -5.13
N VAL A 88 -1.93 3.03 -4.28
CA VAL A 88 -0.58 2.56 -4.56
C VAL A 88 -0.64 1.26 -5.34
N LYS A 89 -0.04 1.25 -6.52
CA LYS A 89 0.01 0.09 -7.40
C LYS A 89 1.43 -0.15 -7.89
N TRP A 90 1.75 -1.40 -8.13
CA TRP A 90 2.98 -1.77 -8.81
C TRP A 90 2.77 -1.62 -10.31
N LYS A 91 3.72 -0.98 -10.98
CA LYS A 91 3.69 -0.86 -12.44
C LYS A 91 5.09 -0.76 -12.97
N GLY A 92 5.44 -1.67 -13.91
CA GLY A 92 6.77 -1.70 -14.49
C GLY A 92 7.83 -2.00 -13.46
N SER A 93 8.78 -1.10 -13.29
CA SER A 93 9.92 -1.28 -12.40
C SER A 93 9.75 -0.62 -11.03
N GLY A 94 8.57 -0.09 -10.70
CA GLY A 94 8.40 0.59 -9.43
C GLY A 94 6.95 0.74 -9.00
N TYR A 95 6.79 1.20 -7.77
CA TYR A 95 5.48 1.51 -7.23
C TYR A 95 5.07 2.91 -7.61
N ILE A 96 3.80 3.05 -7.98
CA ILE A 96 3.25 4.33 -8.36
C ILE A 96 1.97 4.60 -7.57
N VAL A 97 1.63 5.87 -7.43
CA VAL A 97 0.32 6.27 -6.93
C VAL A 97 -0.55 6.59 -8.13
N CYS A 98 -1.72 6.00 -8.19
CA CYS A 98 -2.65 6.14 -9.30
C CYS A 98 -3.91 6.84 -8.87
N GLU A 99 -4.45 7.65 -9.76
CA GLU A 99 -5.76 8.22 -9.56
C GLU A 99 -6.81 7.20 -9.95
N ASN A 100 -7.76 6.97 -9.05
CA ASN A 100 -8.72 5.90 -9.20
C ASN A 100 -10.11 6.36 -9.63
N PHE A 101 -10.23 7.60 -10.07
CA PHE A 101 -11.53 8.16 -10.36
C PHE A 101 -11.71 8.46 -11.84
N ALA A 102 -12.91 8.19 -12.33
CA ALA A 102 -13.38 8.56 -13.68
C ALA A 102 -12.60 7.92 -14.82
N GLY A 103 -12.00 6.76 -14.61
CA GLY A 103 -11.32 6.03 -15.67
C GLY A 103 -10.07 6.70 -16.24
N THR A 104 -9.57 7.73 -15.58
CA THR A 104 -8.36 8.41 -16.01
C THR A 104 -7.20 7.94 -15.14
N GLU A 105 -6.28 7.23 -15.73
CA GLU A 105 -5.06 6.82 -15.03
C GLU A 105 -4.02 7.93 -15.15
N LEU A 106 -3.99 8.80 -14.16
CA LEU A 106 -2.84 9.67 -13.97
C LEU A 106 -1.98 9.02 -12.88
N SER A 107 -0.76 8.72 -13.21
CA SER A 107 0.13 8.05 -12.28
C SER A 107 1.43 8.81 -12.12
N SER A 108 2.01 8.71 -10.93
CA SER A 108 3.31 9.27 -10.63
C SER A 108 4.07 8.30 -9.74
N SER A 109 5.41 8.36 -9.80
CA SER A 109 6.23 7.56 -8.90
C SER A 109 6.08 8.07 -7.47
N LEU A 110 6.05 7.15 -6.50
CA LEU A 110 6.03 7.52 -5.08
C LEU A 110 7.22 8.36 -4.66
N THR A 111 8.31 8.28 -5.40
CA THR A 111 9.55 8.99 -5.07
C THR A 111 9.80 10.20 -5.96
N THR A 112 8.81 10.63 -6.73
CA THR A 112 8.97 11.79 -7.61
C THR A 112 9.16 13.08 -6.80
N LYS A 113 9.95 13.99 -7.34
CA LYS A 113 10.16 15.31 -6.75
C LYS A 113 8.89 16.16 -6.73
N ASP A 114 7.89 15.80 -7.49
CA ASP A 114 6.63 16.54 -7.57
C ASP A 114 5.72 16.27 -6.37
N ILE A 115 6.04 15.29 -5.54
CA ILE A 115 5.27 14.97 -4.35
C ILE A 115 5.89 15.66 -3.14
N PHE A 116 5.09 16.48 -2.46
CA PHE A 116 5.47 17.13 -1.22
C PHE A 116 5.32 16.18 -0.03
N SER A 117 4.18 15.49 0.07
CA SER A 117 3.95 14.53 1.15
C SER A 117 2.96 13.46 0.72
N VAL A 118 3.10 12.28 1.35
CA VAL A 118 2.18 11.15 1.19
C VAL A 118 1.78 10.69 2.57
N LYS A 119 0.48 10.49 2.78
CA LYS A 119 -0.05 9.96 4.04
C LYS A 119 -0.99 8.81 3.75
N VAL A 120 -0.73 7.65 4.38
CA VAL A 120 -1.63 6.50 4.26
C VAL A 120 -2.90 6.77 5.04
N ILE A 121 -4.05 6.70 4.38
CA ILE A 121 -5.35 6.96 4.99
C ILE A 121 -6.27 5.75 4.97
N GLY A 122 -5.83 4.65 4.41
CA GLY A 122 -6.60 3.43 4.34
C GLY A 122 -6.01 2.48 3.32
N ASN A 123 -6.81 1.52 2.89
CA ASN A 123 -6.41 0.59 1.84
C ASN A 123 -7.66 0.11 1.09
N ILE A 124 -7.44 -0.56 -0.05
CA ILE A 124 -8.53 -0.97 -0.93
C ILE A 124 -9.46 -2.03 -0.32
N TYR A 125 -9.07 -2.68 0.75
CA TYR A 125 -9.86 -3.73 1.39
C TYR A 125 -10.66 -3.22 2.58
N GLU A 126 -10.05 -2.38 3.41
CA GLU A 126 -10.68 -1.84 4.62
C GLU A 126 -11.31 -0.46 4.41
N GLY A 127 -11.01 0.17 3.29
CA GLY A 127 -11.49 1.51 2.99
C GLY A 127 -10.68 2.61 3.65
N VAL A 128 -11.19 3.82 3.55
CA VAL A 128 -10.54 5.01 4.08
C VAL A 128 -10.99 5.23 5.53
N LYS A 129 -10.04 5.59 6.39
CA LYS A 129 -10.31 5.82 7.80
C LYS A 129 -11.19 7.06 7.97
N ASP A 130 -12.08 7.01 8.96
CA ASP A 130 -12.98 8.11 9.25
C ASP A 130 -12.23 9.39 9.61
N GLY A 131 -12.85 10.53 9.27
CA GLY A 131 -12.31 11.83 9.57
C GLY A 131 -11.30 12.37 8.57
N LEU A 132 -11.04 11.65 7.49
CA LEU A 132 -10.09 12.06 6.45
C LEU A 132 -10.76 12.36 5.10
N SER A 133 -12.03 12.49 5.14
CA SER A 133 -12.81 12.83 3.94
C SER A 133 -12.63 14.29 3.55
#